data_b45c7baa80ccc2b0846dad3e502079fc
#
_entry.id   b45c7baa80ccc2b0846dad3e502079fc
#
_cell.length_a   1.000
_cell.length_b   1.000
_cell.length_c   1.000
_cell.angle_alpha   90.00
_cell.angle_beta   90.00
_cell.angle_gamma   90.00
#
_symmetry.space_group_name_H-M   'P 1'
#
loop_
_entity.id
_entity.type
_entity.pdbx_description
1 polymer ?
#
loop_
_entity_poly.entity_id
_entity_poly.type
_entity_poly.pdbx_seq_one_letter_code
_entity_poly.pdbx_strand_id
1 'polypeptide(L)'
;MIGGEFNTPADWIRSGNIMPIIDDFTAAHGGKAPILVFVDSGGSFNNDTECVNGPRGNAADHLTKDVRPYVISQFGASSAPADWGVEGWSMGGTCAIDLTVMHPDLFSTFVDIAGDHGPTAGTKDQTIERLYGGDAAQWAAYDPATVMRAHGPYGGVSGWFEDTAEPVGAKANSAQHGARPQSASPLGFGGHDDWR
;
A
#
# COMPACT_ATOMS: atom_id res chain seq x y z
N MET A 1 -2.50 7.82 0.31
CA MET A 1 -1.43 7.59 -0.67
C MET A 1 -0.09 7.65 0.07
N ILE A 2 0.69 6.61 -0.03
CA ILE A 2 1.93 6.39 0.73
C ILE A 2 3.10 6.29 -0.25
N GLY A 3 4.12 7.12 -0.07
CA GLY A 3 5.32 7.11 -0.91
C GLY A 3 6.28 5.98 -0.55
N GLY A 4 7.35 5.81 -1.35
CA GLY A 4 8.48 4.95 -1.00
C GLY A 4 9.35 5.56 0.11
N GLU A 5 10.34 4.80 0.58
CA GLU A 5 11.24 5.15 1.69
C GLU A 5 11.83 6.57 1.62
N PHE A 6 12.21 7.01 0.43
CA PHE A 6 12.88 8.31 0.22
C PHE A 6 11.91 9.43 -0.21
N ASN A 7 10.62 9.12 -0.32
CA ASN A 7 9.64 10.08 -0.80
C ASN A 7 9.03 10.89 0.34
N THR A 8 8.65 12.10 -0.02
CA THR A 8 7.82 12.95 0.82
C THR A 8 6.39 12.98 0.27
N PRO A 9 5.37 13.33 1.09
CA PRO A 9 3.99 13.50 0.59
C PRO A 9 3.88 14.43 -0.63
N ALA A 10 4.76 15.43 -0.73
CA ALA A 10 4.77 16.38 -1.84
C ALA A 10 5.21 15.77 -3.17
N ASP A 11 5.87 14.60 -3.18
CA ASP A 11 6.35 13.97 -4.41
C ASP A 11 5.21 13.43 -5.26
N TRP A 12 4.08 13.07 -4.69
CA TRP A 12 2.86 12.73 -5.41
C TRP A 12 2.38 13.88 -6.31
N ILE A 13 2.56 15.13 -5.85
CA ILE A 13 2.19 16.34 -6.58
C ILE A 13 3.29 16.73 -7.56
N ARG A 14 4.57 16.70 -7.13
CA ARG A 14 5.70 17.23 -7.92
C ARG A 14 6.15 16.29 -9.01
N SER A 15 6.32 15.01 -8.68
CA SER A 15 6.86 13.98 -9.57
C SER A 15 5.78 13.04 -10.07
N GLY A 16 4.81 12.70 -9.25
CA GLY A 16 3.69 11.84 -9.58
C GLY A 16 2.63 12.49 -10.45
N ASN A 17 2.67 13.83 -10.61
CA ASN A 17 1.76 14.59 -11.47
C ASN A 17 0.27 14.28 -11.23
N ILE A 18 -0.11 14.02 -9.98
CA ILE A 18 -1.47 13.57 -9.63
C ILE A 18 -2.55 14.62 -9.91
N MET A 19 -2.20 15.92 -9.86
CA MET A 19 -3.19 16.99 -9.98
C MET A 19 -3.94 16.99 -11.32
N PRO A 20 -3.29 16.94 -12.50
CA PRO A 20 -4.01 16.82 -13.77
C PRO A 20 -4.84 15.54 -13.85
N ILE A 21 -4.37 14.43 -13.30
CA ILE A 21 -5.09 13.14 -13.31
C ILE A 21 -6.40 13.28 -12.54
N ILE A 22 -6.37 13.87 -11.34
CA ILE A 22 -7.58 14.04 -10.53
C ILE A 22 -8.51 15.12 -11.10
N ASP A 23 -7.97 16.14 -11.77
CA ASP A 23 -8.78 17.14 -12.47
C ASP A 23 -9.54 16.52 -13.64
N ASP A 24 -8.89 15.70 -14.47
CA ASP A 24 -9.53 14.96 -15.56
C ASP A 24 -10.57 13.96 -15.02
N PHE A 25 -10.24 13.24 -13.96
CA PHE A 25 -11.20 12.35 -13.28
C PHE A 25 -12.43 13.13 -12.81
N THR A 26 -12.21 14.27 -12.14
CA THR A 26 -13.28 15.13 -11.62
C THR A 26 -14.18 15.62 -12.73
N ALA A 27 -13.61 16.08 -13.84
CA ALA A 27 -14.36 16.52 -15.02
C ALA A 27 -15.22 15.38 -15.61
N ALA A 28 -14.65 14.18 -15.71
CA ALA A 28 -15.34 13.01 -16.23
C ALA A 28 -16.47 12.50 -15.31
N HIS A 29 -16.41 12.82 -14.02
CA HIS A 29 -17.37 12.34 -12.99
C HIS A 29 -18.29 13.45 -12.44
N GLY A 30 -18.59 14.45 -13.25
CA GLY A 30 -19.58 15.49 -12.93
C GLY A 30 -19.19 16.38 -11.76
N GLY A 31 -17.90 16.68 -11.62
CA GLY A 31 -17.35 17.51 -10.57
C GLY A 31 -17.08 16.79 -9.24
N LYS A 32 -17.16 15.46 -9.21
CA LYS A 32 -16.91 14.67 -8.01
C LYS A 32 -15.47 14.11 -8.03
N ALA A 33 -14.74 14.33 -6.95
CA ALA A 33 -13.41 13.79 -6.72
C ALA A 33 -13.32 13.12 -5.36
N PRO A 34 -12.45 12.11 -5.19
CA PRO A 34 -12.09 11.61 -3.87
C PRO A 34 -11.26 12.64 -3.11
N ILE A 35 -11.23 12.53 -1.79
CA ILE A 35 -10.24 13.21 -0.95
C ILE A 35 -8.94 12.43 -1.07
N LEU A 36 -7.88 13.06 -1.57
CA LEU A 36 -6.55 12.46 -1.62
C LEU A 36 -5.75 12.88 -0.39
N VAL A 37 -5.27 11.91 0.36
CA VAL A 37 -4.48 12.13 1.57
C VAL A 37 -3.06 11.62 1.34
N PHE A 38 -2.12 12.53 1.23
CA PHE A 38 -0.70 12.19 1.09
C PHE A 38 -0.05 12.18 2.47
N VAL A 39 0.44 11.03 2.88
CA VAL A 39 0.97 10.83 4.24
C VAL A 39 2.44 10.49 4.23
N ASP A 40 3.12 10.87 5.30
CA ASP A 40 4.46 10.44 5.60
C ASP A 40 4.38 9.30 6.63
N SER A 41 4.66 8.07 6.20
CA SER A 41 4.68 6.89 7.07
C SER A 41 6.02 6.73 7.80
N GLY A 42 7.07 7.38 7.33
CA GLY A 42 8.41 7.29 7.89
C GLY A 42 8.68 8.30 9.02
N GLY A 43 8.01 9.45 8.98
CA GLY A 43 8.24 10.55 9.93
C GLY A 43 9.61 11.23 9.79
N SER A 44 10.50 10.70 8.96
CA SER A 44 11.80 11.26 8.64
C SER A 44 12.35 10.66 7.34
N PHE A 45 13.24 11.39 6.69
CA PHE A 45 13.93 10.89 5.50
C PHE A 45 14.68 9.59 5.79
N ASN A 46 14.57 8.61 4.88
CA ASN A 46 15.25 7.32 4.96
C ASN A 46 14.87 6.49 6.20
N ASN A 47 13.63 6.61 6.65
CA ASN A 47 13.08 5.76 7.70
C ASN A 47 12.02 4.84 7.09
N ASP A 48 12.50 3.71 6.57
CA ASP A 48 11.66 2.66 6.05
C ASP A 48 10.95 1.93 7.19
N THR A 49 9.72 2.32 7.48
CA THR A 49 8.92 1.73 8.55
C THR A 49 8.13 0.51 8.09
N GLU A 50 8.03 0.28 6.76
CA GLU A 50 7.15 -0.73 6.17
C GLU A 50 5.71 -0.67 6.72
N CYS A 51 5.30 0.52 7.19
CA CYS A 51 4.02 0.76 7.85
C CYS A 51 3.69 -0.17 9.02
N VAL A 52 4.69 -0.71 9.68
CA VAL A 52 4.50 -1.56 10.86
C VAL A 52 4.69 -0.76 12.16
N ASN A 53 4.26 -1.34 13.27
CA ASN A 53 4.62 -0.85 14.60
C ASN A 53 5.88 -1.58 15.07
N GLY A 54 6.90 -0.83 15.44
CA GLY A 54 8.17 -1.45 15.85
C GLY A 54 9.25 -0.44 16.23
N PRO A 55 10.51 -0.86 16.24
CA PRO A 55 11.63 0.00 16.63
C PRO A 55 11.79 1.27 15.79
N ARG A 56 11.26 1.27 14.56
CA ARG A 56 11.34 2.43 13.63
C ARG A 56 10.17 3.41 13.79
N GLY A 57 9.21 3.12 14.66
CA GLY A 57 8.03 3.93 14.92
C GLY A 57 6.74 3.11 14.89
N ASN A 58 5.63 3.76 15.20
CA ASN A 58 4.31 3.14 15.22
C ASN A 58 3.51 3.56 13.97
N ALA A 59 4.05 3.26 12.79
CA ALA A 59 3.47 3.74 11.53
C ALA A 59 2.07 3.15 11.26
N ALA A 60 1.84 1.88 11.57
CA ALA A 60 0.51 1.28 11.45
C ALA A 60 -0.53 2.02 12.31
N ASP A 61 -0.20 2.30 13.56
CA ASP A 61 -1.08 3.04 14.48
C ASP A 61 -1.31 4.47 13.99
N HIS A 62 -0.27 5.14 13.52
CA HIS A 62 -0.39 6.48 12.96
C HIS A 62 -1.38 6.51 11.79
N LEU A 63 -1.26 5.60 10.85
CA LEU A 63 -2.11 5.57 9.66
C LEU A 63 -3.56 5.19 9.98
N THR A 64 -3.77 4.25 10.90
CA THR A 64 -5.09 3.71 11.21
C THR A 64 -5.81 4.46 12.33
N LYS A 65 -5.09 4.93 13.34
CA LYS A 65 -5.66 5.53 14.55
C LYS A 65 -5.58 7.06 14.60
N ASP A 66 -4.63 7.67 13.84
CA ASP A 66 -4.50 9.13 13.81
C ASP A 66 -4.98 9.69 12.47
N VAL A 67 -4.36 9.29 11.34
CA VAL A 67 -4.64 9.89 10.03
C VAL A 67 -6.09 9.67 9.61
N ARG A 68 -6.57 8.43 9.60
CA ARG A 68 -7.93 8.13 9.13
C ARG A 68 -8.99 8.82 9.99
N PRO A 69 -8.99 8.75 11.33
CA PRO A 69 -9.96 9.48 12.16
C PRO A 69 -9.86 10.99 12.03
N TYR A 70 -8.64 11.53 11.84
CA TYR A 70 -8.43 12.94 11.59
C TYR A 70 -9.13 13.41 10.30
N VAL A 71 -8.95 12.66 9.20
CA VAL A 71 -9.58 12.99 7.92
C VAL A 71 -11.10 12.92 8.01
N ILE A 72 -11.64 11.91 8.69
CA ILE A 72 -13.08 11.80 8.93
C ILE A 72 -13.60 13.02 9.69
N SER A 73 -12.93 13.38 10.78
CA SER A 73 -13.40 14.45 11.68
C SER A 73 -13.22 15.86 11.08
N GLN A 74 -12.13 16.09 10.35
CA GLN A 74 -11.79 17.45 9.86
C GLN A 74 -12.36 17.74 8.47
N PHE A 75 -12.50 16.73 7.63
CA PHE A 75 -12.93 16.91 6.24
C PHE A 75 -14.30 16.28 5.95
N GLY A 76 -14.94 15.68 6.95
CA GLY A 76 -16.26 15.06 6.78
C GLY A 76 -16.23 13.83 5.86
N ALA A 77 -15.09 13.14 5.76
CA ALA A 77 -14.99 11.91 4.99
C ALA A 77 -15.89 10.81 5.58
N SER A 78 -16.32 9.89 4.74
CA SER A 78 -17.09 8.73 5.18
C SER A 78 -16.29 7.87 6.17
N SER A 79 -16.97 7.28 7.13
CA SER A 79 -16.37 6.29 8.03
C SER A 79 -16.51 4.85 7.52
N ALA A 80 -17.25 4.63 6.43
CA ALA A 80 -17.45 3.30 5.88
C ALA A 80 -16.17 2.77 5.21
N PRO A 81 -15.75 1.54 5.48
CA PRO A 81 -14.55 0.96 4.85
C PRO A 81 -14.62 0.95 3.32
N ALA A 82 -15.82 0.77 2.77
CA ALA A 82 -16.07 0.75 1.32
C ALA A 82 -15.67 2.05 0.60
N ASP A 83 -15.54 3.16 1.33
CA ASP A 83 -15.19 4.47 0.80
C ASP A 83 -13.71 4.82 1.01
N TRP A 84 -12.91 3.85 1.49
CA TRP A 84 -11.48 4.04 1.76
C TRP A 84 -10.62 3.07 0.99
N GLY A 85 -9.59 3.62 0.34
CA GLY A 85 -8.53 2.86 -0.29
C GLY A 85 -7.15 3.33 0.15
N VAL A 86 -6.18 2.45 0.04
CA VAL A 86 -4.77 2.75 0.24
C VAL A 86 -4.04 2.50 -1.06
N GLU A 87 -3.27 3.49 -1.49
CA GLU A 87 -2.41 3.39 -2.67
C GLU A 87 -1.00 3.72 -2.26
N GLY A 88 -0.03 3.00 -2.80
CA GLY A 88 1.34 3.29 -2.51
C GLY A 88 2.33 2.79 -3.55
N TRP A 89 3.54 3.35 -3.48
CA TRP A 89 4.65 3.00 -4.35
C TRP A 89 5.85 2.52 -3.55
N SER A 90 6.51 1.43 -3.99
CA SER A 90 7.64 0.79 -3.30
C SER A 90 7.24 0.40 -1.87
N MET A 91 7.93 0.88 -0.82
CA MET A 91 7.51 0.71 0.57
C MET A 91 6.01 1.00 0.76
N GLY A 92 5.50 2.08 0.16
CA GLY A 92 4.08 2.42 0.21
C GLY A 92 3.18 1.40 -0.46
N GLY A 93 3.64 0.70 -1.49
CA GLY A 93 2.94 -0.42 -2.14
C GLY A 93 2.77 -1.59 -1.17
N THR A 94 3.85 -2.01 -0.52
CA THR A 94 3.81 -2.99 0.58
C THR A 94 2.82 -2.55 1.68
N CYS A 95 2.89 -1.29 2.09
CA CYS A 95 1.95 -0.72 3.06
C CYS A 95 0.50 -0.84 2.63
N ALA A 96 0.21 -0.63 1.34
CA ALA A 96 -1.16 -0.59 0.84
C ALA A 96 -1.85 -1.96 0.98
N ILE A 97 -1.17 -3.04 0.61
CA ILE A 97 -1.71 -4.38 0.80
C ILE A 97 -1.79 -4.75 2.27
N ASP A 98 -0.73 -4.52 3.04
CA ASP A 98 -0.68 -4.87 4.47
C ASP A 98 -1.81 -4.22 5.25
N LEU A 99 -1.94 -2.89 5.15
CA LEU A 99 -2.99 -2.16 5.85
C LEU A 99 -4.39 -2.63 5.46
N THR A 100 -4.61 -2.96 4.18
CA THR A 100 -5.94 -3.37 3.72
C THR A 100 -6.28 -4.80 4.16
N VAL A 101 -5.33 -5.74 4.09
CA VAL A 101 -5.61 -7.12 4.52
C VAL A 101 -5.66 -7.29 6.04
N MET A 102 -4.91 -6.47 6.78
CA MET A 102 -4.96 -6.47 8.24
C MET A 102 -6.16 -5.72 8.80
N HIS A 103 -6.65 -4.71 8.08
CA HIS A 103 -7.72 -3.82 8.53
C HIS A 103 -8.85 -3.70 7.50
N PRO A 104 -9.50 -4.82 7.11
CA PRO A 104 -10.62 -4.80 6.17
C PRO A 104 -11.86 -4.08 6.73
N ASP A 105 -11.87 -3.82 8.04
CA ASP A 105 -12.83 -2.97 8.74
C ASP A 105 -12.55 -1.47 8.56
N LEU A 106 -11.40 -1.09 8.03
CA LEU A 106 -11.00 0.30 7.78
C LEU A 106 -10.86 0.61 6.29
N PHE A 107 -10.34 -0.35 5.50
CA PHE A 107 -10.02 -0.17 4.10
C PHE A 107 -10.58 -1.33 3.26
N SER A 108 -11.09 -1.01 2.07
CA SER A 108 -11.64 -2.02 1.16
C SER A 108 -10.89 -2.14 -0.16
N THR A 109 -9.99 -1.23 -0.44
CA THR A 109 -9.29 -1.20 -1.73
C THR A 109 -7.83 -0.86 -1.53
N PHE A 110 -6.95 -1.54 -2.28
CA PHE A 110 -5.54 -1.16 -2.33
C PHE A 110 -5.03 -1.07 -3.77
N VAL A 111 -3.99 -0.25 -3.94
CA VAL A 111 -3.16 -0.20 -5.15
C VAL A 111 -1.71 -0.33 -4.70
N ASP A 112 -1.10 -1.43 -5.07
CA ASP A 112 0.30 -1.73 -4.81
C ASP A 112 1.12 -1.53 -6.09
N ILE A 113 1.97 -0.51 -6.08
CA ILE A 113 2.86 -0.19 -7.20
C ILE A 113 4.29 -0.52 -6.78
N ALA A 114 4.83 -1.58 -7.34
CA ALA A 114 6.22 -2.03 -7.11
C ALA A 114 6.55 -2.25 -5.62
N GLY A 115 5.59 -2.70 -4.82
CA GLY A 115 5.80 -3.11 -3.43
C GLY A 115 6.43 -4.49 -3.33
N ASP A 116 6.94 -4.80 -2.14
CA ASP A 116 7.42 -6.14 -1.80
C ASP A 116 6.26 -7.05 -1.37
N HIS A 117 6.50 -8.34 -1.34
CA HIS A 117 5.49 -9.34 -0.92
C HIS A 117 5.05 -9.21 0.54
N GLY A 118 5.67 -8.34 1.29
CA GLY A 118 5.38 -8.02 2.68
C GLY A 118 6.53 -7.23 3.29
N PRO A 119 6.38 -6.73 4.53
CA PRO A 119 7.37 -5.89 5.17
C PRO A 119 8.76 -6.52 5.17
N THR A 120 9.73 -5.81 4.63
CA THR A 120 11.09 -6.30 4.46
C THR A 120 12.14 -5.28 4.90
N ALA A 121 13.22 -5.77 5.48
CA ALA A 121 14.41 -4.97 5.81
C ALA A 121 15.69 -5.82 5.63
N GLY A 122 15.70 -6.65 4.58
CA GLY A 122 16.77 -7.58 4.25
C GLY A 122 16.29 -9.04 4.26
N THR A 123 17.09 -9.97 4.78
CA THR A 123 16.64 -11.36 4.98
C THR A 123 15.52 -11.41 6.02
N LYS A 124 14.77 -12.51 6.06
CA LYS A 124 13.70 -12.69 7.06
C LYS A 124 14.19 -12.44 8.49
N ASP A 125 15.34 -13.01 8.87
CA ASP A 125 15.89 -12.82 10.22
C ASP A 125 16.28 -11.36 10.47
N GLN A 126 16.83 -10.69 9.46
CA GLN A 126 17.14 -9.26 9.54
C GLN A 126 15.88 -8.41 9.64
N THR A 127 14.84 -8.79 8.91
CA THR A 127 13.54 -8.10 8.96
C THR A 127 12.93 -8.23 10.35
N ILE A 128 12.89 -9.44 10.91
CA ILE A 128 12.39 -9.67 12.27
C ILE A 128 13.15 -8.83 13.29
N GLU A 129 14.48 -8.79 13.20
CA GLU A 129 15.31 -8.00 14.11
C GLU A 129 15.07 -6.49 13.94
N ARG A 130 15.08 -6.01 12.69
CA ARG A 130 15.09 -4.56 12.40
C ARG A 130 13.73 -3.89 12.52
N LEU A 131 12.67 -4.58 12.10
CA LEU A 131 11.31 -4.03 12.11
C LEU A 131 10.52 -4.42 13.36
N TYR A 132 10.85 -5.54 13.99
CA TYR A 132 10.06 -6.10 15.08
C TYR A 132 10.87 -6.37 16.36
N GLY A 133 12.13 -5.92 16.41
CA GLY A 133 12.98 -6.09 17.60
C GLY A 133 13.22 -7.54 18.00
N GLY A 134 13.24 -8.46 17.04
CA GLY A 134 13.42 -9.89 17.25
C GLY A 134 12.13 -10.68 17.50
N ASP A 135 10.96 -10.03 17.46
CA ASP A 135 9.68 -10.70 17.69
C ASP A 135 9.13 -11.34 16.39
N ALA A 136 9.37 -12.64 16.23
CA ALA A 136 8.90 -13.42 15.09
C ALA A 136 7.36 -13.58 15.06
N ALA A 137 6.69 -13.51 16.21
CA ALA A 137 5.23 -13.57 16.24
C ALA A 137 4.61 -12.26 15.74
N GLN A 138 5.21 -11.14 16.10
CA GLN A 138 4.82 -9.85 15.58
C GLN A 138 5.07 -9.78 14.06
N TRP A 139 6.23 -10.23 13.56
CA TRP A 139 6.46 -10.34 12.13
C TRP A 139 5.36 -11.14 11.41
N ALA A 140 4.99 -12.31 11.95
CA ALA A 140 3.96 -13.15 11.35
C ALA A 140 2.56 -12.48 11.34
N ALA A 141 2.30 -11.58 12.28
CA ALA A 141 1.07 -10.80 12.35
C ALA A 141 0.99 -9.68 11.29
N TYR A 142 2.12 -9.29 10.72
CA TYR A 142 2.22 -8.31 9.64
C TYR A 142 2.53 -8.94 8.27
N ASP A 143 2.87 -10.24 8.21
CA ASP A 143 3.12 -10.91 6.94
C ASP A 143 1.79 -11.13 6.18
N PRO A 144 1.55 -10.46 5.02
CA PRO A 144 0.25 -10.51 4.34
C PRO A 144 -0.18 -11.93 4.01
N ALA A 145 0.76 -12.78 3.58
CA ALA A 145 0.45 -14.16 3.24
C ALA A 145 -0.03 -14.97 4.47
N THR A 146 0.53 -14.70 5.63
CA THR A 146 0.11 -15.33 6.89
C THR A 146 -1.24 -14.77 7.35
N VAL A 147 -1.42 -13.45 7.27
CA VAL A 147 -2.68 -12.78 7.63
C VAL A 147 -3.82 -13.29 6.74
N MET A 148 -3.64 -13.31 5.42
CA MET A 148 -4.64 -13.76 4.47
C MET A 148 -5.03 -15.23 4.66
N ARG A 149 -4.05 -16.12 4.93
CA ARG A 149 -4.34 -17.54 5.23
C ARG A 149 -5.17 -17.71 6.50
N ALA A 150 -4.88 -16.91 7.52
CA ALA A 150 -5.59 -16.95 8.80
C ALA A 150 -7.01 -16.36 8.70
N HIS A 151 -7.18 -15.28 7.93
CA HIS A 151 -8.48 -14.64 7.72
C HIS A 151 -9.41 -15.46 6.83
N GLY A 152 -8.87 -16.14 5.81
CA GLY A 152 -9.65 -16.79 4.76
C GLY A 152 -10.17 -15.79 3.71
N PRO A 153 -11.21 -16.14 2.93
CA PRO A 153 -11.69 -15.29 1.85
C PRO A 153 -12.16 -13.92 2.33
N TYR A 154 -11.73 -12.86 1.66
CA TYR A 154 -12.17 -11.49 1.92
C TYR A 154 -13.44 -11.17 1.15
N GLY A 155 -14.48 -10.75 1.86
CA GLY A 155 -15.70 -10.19 1.26
C GLY A 155 -15.61 -8.67 1.22
N GLY A 156 -15.58 -8.08 0.02
CA GLY A 156 -15.59 -6.61 -0.12
C GLY A 156 -14.21 -5.94 -0.10
N VAL A 157 -13.13 -6.70 -0.21
CA VAL A 157 -11.79 -6.18 -0.46
C VAL A 157 -11.41 -6.43 -1.91
N SER A 158 -10.81 -5.44 -2.56
CA SER A 158 -10.29 -5.52 -3.92
C SER A 158 -8.93 -4.84 -4.00
N GLY A 159 -8.11 -5.26 -4.97
CA GLY A 159 -6.79 -4.69 -5.11
C GLY A 159 -6.27 -4.69 -6.54
N TRP A 160 -5.27 -3.87 -6.75
CA TRP A 160 -4.53 -3.75 -7.99
C TRP A 160 -3.04 -3.86 -7.68
N PHE A 161 -2.34 -4.65 -8.48
CA PHE A 161 -0.89 -4.76 -8.44
C PHE A 161 -0.32 -4.25 -9.76
N GLU A 162 0.69 -3.41 -9.67
CA GLU A 162 1.53 -3.03 -10.79
C GLU A 162 2.97 -3.39 -10.44
N ASP A 163 3.44 -4.49 -11.01
CA ASP A 163 4.83 -4.91 -10.88
C ASP A 163 5.64 -4.26 -12.00
N THR A 164 6.62 -3.45 -11.62
CA THR A 164 7.58 -2.84 -12.54
C THR A 164 8.83 -3.70 -12.72
N ALA A 165 8.89 -4.90 -12.13
CA ALA A 165 10.03 -5.79 -12.27
C ALA A 165 10.16 -6.29 -13.70
N GLU A 166 11.00 -5.63 -14.49
CA GLU A 166 11.65 -6.24 -15.64
C GLU A 166 12.38 -7.49 -15.14
N PRO A 167 12.24 -8.65 -15.78
CA PRO A 167 13.00 -9.83 -15.42
C PRO A 167 14.48 -9.49 -15.39
N VAL A 168 15.15 -9.75 -14.29
CA VAL A 168 16.60 -9.56 -14.16
C VAL A 168 17.28 -10.37 -15.26
N GLY A 169 17.68 -9.71 -16.36
CA GLY A 169 18.32 -10.33 -17.52
C GLY A 169 17.82 -9.89 -18.89
N ALA A 170 16.72 -9.18 -19.01
CA ALA A 170 16.30 -8.58 -20.27
C ALA A 170 17.15 -7.33 -20.54
N LYS A 171 18.20 -7.49 -21.35
CA LYS A 171 18.94 -6.35 -21.93
C LYS A 171 17.96 -5.47 -22.67
N ALA A 172 18.03 -4.19 -22.36
CA ALA A 172 17.29 -3.12 -23.02
C ALA A 172 17.22 -3.34 -24.54
N ASN A 173 16.03 -3.59 -25.02
CA ASN A 173 15.65 -3.27 -26.38
C ASN A 173 14.30 -2.57 -26.32
N SER A 174 14.43 -1.28 -26.20
CA SER A 174 13.59 -0.24 -26.80
C SER A 174 12.08 -0.31 -26.68
N ALA A 175 11.59 0.75 -26.14
CA ALA A 175 10.43 1.49 -26.65
C ALA A 175 9.25 0.66 -27.17
N GLN A 176 8.13 0.86 -26.52
CA GLN A 176 6.80 0.42 -26.93
C GLN A 176 6.33 -0.92 -26.35
N HIS A 177 6.02 -0.91 -25.08
CA HIS A 177 4.81 -1.63 -24.63
C HIS A 177 4.28 -0.88 -23.43
N GLY A 178 3.23 -0.11 -23.66
CA GLY A 178 2.40 0.39 -22.58
C GLY A 178 1.96 -0.81 -21.73
N ALA A 179 2.21 -0.73 -20.44
CA ALA A 179 1.72 -1.71 -19.49
C ALA A 179 0.22 -1.90 -19.73
N ARG A 180 -0.20 -3.10 -20.07
CA ARG A 180 -1.62 -3.42 -20.10
C ARG A 180 -2.08 -3.49 -18.66
N PRO A 181 -3.09 -2.68 -18.29
CA PRO A 181 -3.70 -2.81 -16.98
C PRO A 181 -4.18 -4.25 -16.80
N GLN A 182 -3.73 -4.93 -15.76
CA GLN A 182 -4.36 -6.18 -15.34
C GLN A 182 -5.66 -5.81 -14.62
N SER A 183 -6.74 -6.43 -15.03
CA SER A 183 -8.08 -6.15 -14.51
C SER A 183 -8.13 -6.40 -13.00
N ALA A 184 -8.73 -5.47 -12.26
CA ALA A 184 -9.05 -5.66 -10.86
C ALA A 184 -9.85 -6.97 -10.68
N SER A 185 -9.28 -7.92 -9.98
CA SER A 185 -9.98 -9.13 -9.58
C SER A 185 -10.35 -9.00 -8.11
N PRO A 186 -11.60 -9.32 -7.72
CA PRO A 186 -11.87 -9.55 -6.30
C PRO A 186 -10.90 -10.60 -5.80
N LEU A 187 -10.34 -10.41 -4.58
CA LEU A 187 -9.42 -11.36 -3.97
C LEU A 187 -10.11 -12.72 -3.74
N GLY A 188 -10.32 -13.44 -4.83
CA GLY A 188 -10.72 -14.82 -4.84
C GLY A 188 -9.47 -15.64 -5.15
N PHE A 189 -8.86 -16.22 -4.14
CA PHE A 189 -7.70 -17.09 -4.32
C PHE A 189 -8.11 -18.35 -5.06
N GLY A 190 -7.91 -18.33 -6.37
CA GLY A 190 -7.91 -19.51 -7.20
C GLY A 190 -6.47 -19.84 -7.56
N GLY A 191 -5.94 -20.94 -7.05
CA GLY A 191 -4.73 -21.54 -7.54
C GLY A 191 -3.48 -21.38 -6.66
N HIS A 192 -3.00 -22.48 -6.23
CA HIS A 192 -1.99 -22.72 -5.19
C HIS A 192 -0.53 -22.45 -5.61
N ASP A 193 -0.23 -21.87 -6.79
CA ASP A 193 1.10 -22.00 -7.40
C ASP A 193 1.87 -20.69 -7.68
N ASP A 194 1.29 -19.51 -7.47
CA ASP A 194 1.94 -18.25 -7.88
C ASP A 194 2.67 -17.48 -6.76
N TRP A 195 2.81 -18.06 -5.57
CA TRP A 195 3.50 -17.44 -4.43
C TRP A 195 4.76 -18.22 -4.01
N ARG A 196 5.72 -18.44 -4.95
CA ARG A 196 7.05 -18.95 -4.60
C ARG A 196 8.14 -18.03 -5.10
#